data_eb71706f5d5c54c15c4d44fda7f65049
#
_entry.id   eb71706f5d5c54c15c4d44fda7f65049
#
_cell.length_a   1.000
_cell.length_b   1.000
_cell.length_c   1.000
_cell.angle_alpha   90.00
_cell.angle_beta   90.00
_cell.angle_gamma   90.00
#
_symmetry.space_group_name_H-M   'P 1'
#
loop_
_entity.id
_entity.type
_entity.pdbx_description
1 polymer ?
#
loop_
_entity_poly.entity_id
_entity_poly.type
_entity_poly.pdbx_seq_one_letter_code
_entity_poly.pdbx_strand_id
1 'polypeptide(L)'
;ELGLVGSEMCIRDSPASALLEVLDPEQNSSFNDHYLEVDFDLSDVFFVCTSNSMNIPPALLDRMEVIRLPGYTEEEKLNIARRYLLPKQFENNGLEAKRVKMSDGAILDLIRHYTREAGVRNLEREIAKVTRKLVTEIALRETVLPKGGRRRKQDGAIRISSKSIEKYNGVQRFKHGLADAEDRVGVVTGLAWTQVGGELLNIEAVAVSGKGKQIRTGSLGDVMQESIQAALTVVRSRSESLGIDLNYFDEHDVHVHVPEGATPKDGPSAGIGM
;
A
#
# COMPACT_ATOMS: atom_id res chain seq x y z
N GLU A 1 -28.23 -34.09 -21.06
CA GLU A 1 -26.86 -34.38 -21.60
C GLU A 1 -26.23 -33.22 -22.39
N LEU A 2 -26.79 -32.02 -22.36
CA LEU A 2 -26.22 -30.81 -23.01
C LEU A 2 -25.47 -29.88 -22.03
N GLY A 3 -25.34 -30.25 -20.77
CA GLY A 3 -24.70 -29.41 -19.73
C GLY A 3 -23.20 -29.64 -19.54
N LEU A 4 -22.62 -30.72 -20.05
CA LEU A 4 -21.21 -31.09 -19.80
C LEU A 4 -20.23 -30.49 -20.83
N VAL A 5 -20.67 -30.20 -22.04
CA VAL A 5 -19.80 -29.66 -23.09
C VAL A 5 -19.35 -28.22 -22.81
N GLY A 6 -20.20 -27.42 -22.16
CA GLY A 6 -19.85 -26.04 -21.79
C GLY A 6 -18.84 -25.91 -20.64
N SER A 7 -18.80 -26.87 -19.72
CA SER A 7 -17.87 -26.83 -18.58
C SER A 7 -16.44 -27.25 -18.95
N GLU A 8 -16.30 -28.21 -19.85
CA GLU A 8 -14.97 -28.63 -20.33
C GLU A 8 -14.32 -27.58 -21.24
N MET A 9 -15.10 -26.89 -22.05
CA MET A 9 -14.59 -25.82 -22.91
C MET A 9 -14.11 -24.61 -22.09
N CYS A 10 -14.83 -24.22 -21.01
CA CYS A 10 -14.39 -23.14 -20.10
C CYS A 10 -13.14 -23.48 -19.28
N ILE A 11 -12.88 -24.77 -19.04
CA ILE A 11 -11.68 -25.19 -18.29
C ILE A 11 -10.44 -25.18 -19.21
N ARG A 12 -10.61 -25.53 -20.49
CA ARG A 12 -9.49 -25.51 -21.46
C ARG A 12 -9.08 -24.10 -21.88
N ASP A 13 -10.00 -23.15 -21.90
CA ASP A 13 -9.72 -21.76 -22.28
C ASP A 13 -9.12 -20.89 -21.15
N SER A 14 -8.90 -21.44 -19.97
CA SER A 14 -8.27 -20.71 -18.88
C SER A 14 -6.75 -20.68 -19.07
N PRO A 15 -6.09 -19.49 -19.05
CA PRO A 15 -4.64 -19.39 -19.06
C PRO A 15 -3.95 -20.22 -17.97
N ALA A 16 -4.63 -20.39 -16.83
CA ALA A 16 -4.15 -21.23 -15.73
C ALA A 16 -4.08 -22.71 -16.10
N SER A 17 -5.00 -23.22 -16.92
CA SER A 17 -5.00 -24.63 -17.38
C SER A 17 -3.83 -24.91 -18.34
N ALA A 18 -3.55 -23.99 -19.26
CA ALA A 18 -2.40 -24.11 -20.16
C ALA A 18 -1.08 -24.08 -19.37
N LEU A 19 -0.98 -23.25 -18.34
CA LEU A 19 0.21 -23.21 -17.48
C LEU A 19 0.41 -24.48 -16.67
N LEU A 20 -0.65 -25.20 -16.31
CA LEU A 20 -0.52 -26.50 -15.63
C LEU A 20 0.19 -27.52 -16.50
N GLU A 21 -0.09 -27.53 -17.79
CA GLU A 21 0.54 -28.42 -18.77
C GLU A 21 1.98 -27.98 -19.08
N VAL A 22 2.19 -26.69 -19.33
CA VAL A 22 3.52 -26.10 -19.62
C VAL A 22 4.52 -26.30 -18.49
N LEU A 23 4.07 -26.17 -17.25
CA LEU A 23 4.94 -26.25 -16.07
C LEU A 23 5.06 -27.65 -15.47
N ASP A 24 4.37 -28.64 -16.03
CA ASP A 24 4.44 -30.03 -15.59
C ASP A 24 5.57 -30.76 -16.35
N PRO A 25 6.64 -31.22 -15.65
CA PRO A 25 7.74 -31.91 -16.30
C PRO A 25 7.32 -33.23 -16.97
N GLU A 26 6.19 -33.84 -16.56
CA GLU A 26 5.69 -35.08 -17.15
C GLU A 26 4.90 -34.86 -18.45
N GLN A 27 4.41 -33.64 -18.68
CA GLN A 27 3.54 -33.28 -19.80
C GLN A 27 4.17 -32.27 -20.77
N ASN A 28 5.12 -31.47 -20.33
CA ASN A 28 5.68 -30.37 -21.13
C ASN A 28 6.53 -30.81 -22.34
N SER A 29 6.96 -32.07 -22.40
CA SER A 29 7.66 -32.64 -23.55
C SER A 29 6.75 -32.83 -24.78
N SER A 30 5.42 -32.84 -24.61
CA SER A 30 4.44 -32.97 -25.65
C SER A 30 3.35 -31.90 -25.55
N PHE A 31 3.76 -30.66 -25.21
CA PHE A 31 2.85 -29.53 -25.15
C PHE A 31 2.24 -29.24 -26.52
N ASN A 32 0.91 -29.27 -26.60
CA ASN A 32 0.20 -29.00 -27.84
C ASN A 32 -0.27 -27.53 -27.87
N ASP A 33 0.21 -26.76 -28.85
CA ASP A 33 -0.32 -25.43 -29.12
C ASP A 33 -1.67 -25.55 -29.81
N HIS A 34 -2.76 -25.26 -29.10
CA HIS A 34 -4.12 -25.35 -29.58
C HIS A 34 -4.47 -24.41 -30.75
N TYR A 35 -3.63 -23.43 -31.05
CA TYR A 35 -3.82 -22.54 -32.21
C TYR A 35 -3.12 -23.04 -33.45
N LEU A 36 -1.90 -23.56 -33.30
CA LEU A 36 -1.09 -24.06 -34.38
C LEU A 36 -1.31 -25.56 -34.64
N GLU A 37 -1.94 -26.27 -33.69
CA GLU A 37 -2.12 -27.74 -33.70
C GLU A 37 -0.80 -28.51 -33.91
N VAL A 38 0.28 -28.00 -33.27
CA VAL A 38 1.62 -28.57 -33.35
C VAL A 38 2.14 -28.84 -31.94
N ASP A 39 2.76 -29.99 -31.75
CA ASP A 39 3.41 -30.36 -30.49
C ASP A 39 4.80 -29.70 -30.38
N PHE A 40 5.07 -29.18 -29.21
CA PHE A 40 6.36 -28.59 -28.83
C PHE A 40 6.95 -29.30 -27.60
N ASP A 41 8.23 -29.59 -27.67
CA ASP A 41 8.98 -30.04 -26.50
C ASP A 41 9.48 -28.83 -25.71
N LEU A 42 8.94 -28.63 -24.51
CA LEU A 42 9.28 -27.56 -23.58
C LEU A 42 10.14 -28.03 -22.41
N SER A 43 10.61 -29.28 -22.42
CA SER A 43 11.36 -29.89 -21.32
C SER A 43 12.66 -29.17 -20.98
N ASP A 44 13.32 -28.57 -21.99
CA ASP A 44 14.56 -27.80 -21.83
C ASP A 44 14.32 -26.30 -21.60
N VAL A 45 13.07 -25.86 -21.43
CA VAL A 45 12.73 -24.45 -21.28
C VAL A 45 12.64 -24.08 -19.79
N PHE A 46 13.39 -23.03 -19.40
CA PHE A 46 13.31 -22.46 -18.07
C PHE A 46 12.26 -21.34 -18.02
N PHE A 47 11.24 -21.53 -17.18
CA PHE A 47 10.14 -20.58 -17.03
C PHE A 47 10.32 -19.65 -15.84
N VAL A 48 10.14 -18.35 -16.06
CA VAL A 48 10.08 -17.34 -15.00
C VAL A 48 8.76 -16.61 -15.07
N CYS A 49 7.94 -16.78 -14.04
CA CYS A 49 6.65 -16.11 -13.91
C CYS A 49 6.74 -14.97 -12.91
N THR A 50 6.05 -13.86 -13.18
CA THR A 50 5.93 -12.75 -12.24
C THR A 50 4.46 -12.49 -11.91
N SER A 51 4.16 -12.28 -10.63
CA SER A 51 2.83 -11.92 -10.16
C SER A 51 2.89 -10.84 -9.10
N ASN A 52 1.87 -10.01 -9.04
CA ASN A 52 1.66 -9.02 -7.96
C ASN A 52 0.67 -9.53 -6.89
N SER A 53 0.18 -10.75 -7.01
CA SER A 53 -0.77 -11.38 -6.10
C SER A 53 -0.40 -12.83 -5.87
N MET A 54 -0.68 -13.33 -4.67
CA MET A 54 -0.56 -14.75 -4.32
C MET A 54 -1.87 -15.51 -4.55
N ASN A 55 -2.87 -14.89 -5.15
CA ASN A 55 -4.11 -15.57 -5.54
C ASN A 55 -3.89 -16.41 -6.80
N ILE A 56 -3.06 -17.44 -6.64
CA ILE A 56 -2.67 -18.39 -7.69
C ILE A 56 -3.29 -19.74 -7.32
N PRO A 57 -3.87 -20.48 -8.28
CA PRO A 57 -4.39 -21.80 -8.00
C PRO A 57 -3.36 -22.71 -7.31
N PRO A 58 -3.73 -23.47 -6.26
CA PRO A 58 -2.79 -24.32 -5.53
C PRO A 58 -2.03 -25.29 -6.44
N ALA A 59 -2.71 -25.87 -7.41
CA ALA A 59 -2.09 -26.81 -8.37
C ALA A 59 -0.95 -26.18 -9.20
N LEU A 60 -0.98 -24.86 -9.44
CA LEU A 60 0.13 -24.15 -10.09
C LEU A 60 1.25 -23.85 -9.10
N LEU A 61 0.91 -23.48 -7.85
CA LEU A 61 1.90 -23.22 -6.81
C LEU A 61 2.76 -24.45 -6.51
N ASP A 62 2.16 -25.65 -6.57
CA ASP A 62 2.87 -26.92 -6.34
C ASP A 62 3.93 -27.21 -7.41
N ARG A 63 3.84 -26.57 -8.56
CA ARG A 63 4.79 -26.71 -9.69
C ARG A 63 5.81 -25.58 -9.79
N MET A 64 5.77 -24.61 -8.87
CA MET A 64 6.61 -23.41 -8.91
C MET A 64 7.41 -23.25 -7.62
N GLU A 65 8.65 -22.81 -7.76
CA GLU A 65 9.38 -22.21 -6.63
C GLU A 65 8.95 -20.76 -6.46
N VAL A 66 8.38 -20.43 -5.29
CA VAL A 66 7.87 -19.08 -5.02
C VAL A 66 8.92 -18.24 -4.31
N ILE A 67 9.45 -17.25 -5.04
CA ILE A 67 10.36 -16.24 -4.49
C ILE A 67 9.58 -14.97 -4.20
N ARG A 68 9.37 -14.66 -2.93
CA ARG A 68 8.66 -13.44 -2.51
C ARG A 68 9.63 -12.26 -2.43
N LEU A 69 9.36 -11.22 -3.19
CA LEU A 69 10.05 -9.94 -3.10
C LEU A 69 9.19 -8.99 -2.26
N PRO A 70 9.61 -8.64 -1.04
CA PRO A 70 8.88 -7.68 -0.20
C PRO A 70 8.90 -6.29 -0.83
N GLY A 71 7.97 -5.43 -0.39
CA GLY A 71 8.02 -4.01 -0.72
C GLY A 71 9.25 -3.33 -0.11
N TYR A 72 9.64 -2.21 -0.72
CA TYR A 72 10.78 -1.42 -0.22
C TYR A 72 10.45 -0.72 1.09
N THR A 73 11.41 -0.73 2.01
CA THR A 73 11.38 0.10 3.21
C THR A 73 11.52 1.59 2.87
N GLU A 74 11.21 2.47 3.80
CA GLU A 74 11.36 3.91 3.61
C GLU A 74 12.81 4.30 3.28
N GLU A 75 13.78 3.68 3.94
CA GLU A 75 15.20 3.93 3.70
C GLU A 75 15.64 3.46 2.30
N GLU A 76 15.17 2.29 1.88
CA GLU A 76 15.43 1.81 0.52
C GLU A 76 14.80 2.72 -0.53
N LYS A 77 13.56 3.16 -0.33
CA LYS A 77 12.88 4.13 -1.23
C LYS A 77 13.65 5.45 -1.32
N LEU A 78 14.16 5.96 -0.19
CA LEU A 78 15.00 7.16 -0.15
C LEU A 78 16.27 6.97 -0.98
N ASN A 79 16.95 5.83 -0.80
CA ASN A 79 18.17 5.52 -1.54
C ASN A 79 17.90 5.34 -3.05
N ILE A 80 16.82 4.65 -3.41
CA ILE A 80 16.40 4.49 -4.81
C ILE A 80 16.06 5.85 -5.43
N ALA A 81 15.30 6.68 -4.72
CA ALA A 81 14.94 8.01 -5.20
C ALA A 81 16.18 8.87 -5.47
N ARG A 82 17.12 8.89 -4.53
CA ARG A 82 18.32 9.72 -4.62
C ARG A 82 19.29 9.27 -5.70
N ARG A 83 19.52 7.94 -5.81
CA ARG A 83 20.52 7.38 -6.72
C ARG A 83 20.02 7.19 -8.14
N TYR A 84 18.74 6.92 -8.32
CA TYR A 84 18.21 6.51 -9.62
C TYR A 84 17.06 7.40 -10.12
N LEU A 85 16.02 7.65 -9.29
CA LEU A 85 14.83 8.32 -9.79
C LEU A 85 15.06 9.81 -10.05
N LEU A 86 15.74 10.51 -9.15
CA LEU A 86 16.03 11.94 -9.33
C LEU A 86 16.93 12.19 -10.55
N PRO A 87 18.08 11.52 -10.72
CA PRO A 87 18.91 11.68 -11.92
C PRO A 87 18.13 11.39 -13.19
N LYS A 88 17.41 10.28 -13.25
CA LYS A 88 16.58 9.88 -14.39
C LYS A 88 15.54 10.95 -14.74
N GLN A 89 14.82 11.48 -13.73
CA GLN A 89 13.79 12.49 -13.97
C GLN A 89 14.39 13.84 -14.35
N PHE A 90 15.57 14.21 -13.87
CA PHE A 90 16.26 15.41 -14.30
C PHE A 90 16.69 15.30 -15.76
N GLU A 91 17.28 14.18 -16.15
CA GLU A 91 17.67 13.93 -17.55
C GLU A 91 16.45 13.95 -18.48
N ASN A 92 15.40 13.20 -18.14
CA ASN A 92 14.17 13.13 -18.96
C ASN A 92 13.47 14.50 -19.17
N ASN A 93 13.68 15.43 -18.25
CA ASN A 93 13.09 16.77 -18.33
C ASN A 93 14.10 17.87 -18.71
N GLY A 94 15.32 17.50 -19.13
CA GLY A 94 16.37 18.44 -19.55
C GLY A 94 16.84 19.36 -18.41
N LEU A 95 16.77 18.91 -17.16
CA LEU A 95 17.17 19.69 -15.99
C LEU A 95 18.57 19.31 -15.55
N GLU A 96 19.50 20.25 -15.58
CA GLU A 96 20.85 20.02 -15.09
C GLU A 96 20.87 19.80 -13.57
N ALA A 97 21.44 18.67 -13.13
CA ALA A 97 21.49 18.28 -11.71
C ALA A 97 22.16 19.35 -10.80
N LYS A 98 23.10 20.15 -11.34
CA LYS A 98 23.73 21.24 -10.58
C LYS A 98 22.79 22.42 -10.29
N ARG A 99 21.69 22.58 -11.03
CA ARG A 99 20.69 23.66 -10.88
C ARG A 99 19.68 23.40 -9.78
N VAL A 100 19.54 22.16 -9.30
CA VAL A 100 18.56 21.77 -8.29
C VAL A 100 19.18 20.82 -7.28
N LYS A 101 18.88 21.04 -6.02
CA LYS A 101 19.23 20.13 -4.91
C LYS A 101 17.96 19.81 -4.13
N MET A 102 17.58 18.54 -4.10
CA MET A 102 16.49 18.04 -3.27
C MET A 102 17.09 17.43 -2.00
N SER A 103 16.60 17.85 -0.83
CA SER A 103 17.05 17.29 0.45
C SER A 103 16.42 15.92 0.70
N ASP A 104 17.08 15.10 1.51
CA ASP A 104 16.54 13.81 1.94
C ASP A 104 15.20 13.96 2.67
N GLY A 105 15.04 15.03 3.49
CA GLY A 105 13.77 15.36 4.12
C GLY A 105 12.64 15.62 3.12
N ALA A 106 12.94 16.26 1.97
CA ALA A 106 11.94 16.47 0.93
C ALA A 106 11.53 15.16 0.23
N ILE A 107 12.46 14.23 0.05
CA ILE A 107 12.16 12.91 -0.50
C ILE A 107 11.34 12.09 0.49
N LEU A 108 11.69 12.13 1.78
CA LEU A 108 10.92 11.47 2.84
C LEU A 108 9.50 12.01 2.93
N ASP A 109 9.32 13.32 2.78
CA ASP A 109 7.97 13.90 2.73
C ASP A 109 7.16 13.40 1.53
N LEU A 110 7.79 13.25 0.35
CA LEU A 110 7.13 12.64 -0.81
C LEU A 110 6.71 11.19 -0.52
N ILE A 111 7.58 10.41 0.11
CA ILE A 111 7.30 9.02 0.48
C ILE A 111 6.13 8.95 1.47
N ARG A 112 6.19 9.75 2.53
CA ARG A 112 5.27 9.69 3.67
C ARG A 112 3.90 10.30 3.39
N HIS A 113 3.87 11.43 2.68
CA HIS A 113 2.68 12.26 2.58
C HIS A 113 2.04 12.29 1.18
N TYR A 114 2.73 11.81 0.15
CA TYR A 114 2.23 11.86 -1.23
C TYR A 114 2.14 10.50 -1.91
N THR A 115 2.76 9.45 -1.33
CA THR A 115 2.72 8.09 -1.88
C THR A 115 2.29 7.07 -0.84
N ARG A 116 1.61 6.01 -1.31
CA ARG A 116 1.20 4.86 -0.51
C ARG A 116 1.30 3.64 -1.40
N GLU A 117 2.47 3.02 -1.43
CA GLU A 117 2.79 1.91 -2.33
C GLU A 117 3.93 1.04 -1.78
N ALA A 118 3.94 -0.24 -2.11
CA ALA A 118 5.04 -1.15 -1.80
C ALA A 118 6.29 -0.85 -2.64
N GLY A 119 6.11 -0.45 -3.89
CA GLY A 119 7.17 -0.09 -4.84
C GLY A 119 7.55 1.39 -4.81
N VAL A 120 7.99 1.90 -5.97
CA VAL A 120 8.46 3.28 -6.17
C VAL A 120 7.85 3.97 -7.39
N ARG A 121 6.82 3.39 -8.02
CA ARG A 121 6.21 3.96 -9.25
C ARG A 121 5.51 5.29 -9.00
N ASN A 122 4.75 5.40 -7.92
CA ASN A 122 4.09 6.65 -7.58
C ASN A 122 5.10 7.69 -7.08
N LEU A 123 6.13 7.26 -6.34
CA LEU A 123 7.23 8.11 -5.95
C LEU A 123 7.94 8.71 -7.18
N GLU A 124 8.21 7.90 -8.20
CA GLU A 124 8.76 8.38 -9.46
C GLU A 124 7.84 9.41 -10.13
N ARG A 125 6.53 9.19 -10.14
CA ARG A 125 5.54 10.13 -10.69
C ARG A 125 5.51 11.46 -9.93
N GLU A 126 5.56 11.42 -8.60
CA GLU A 126 5.57 12.64 -7.80
C GLU A 126 6.90 13.41 -7.96
N ILE A 127 8.05 12.71 -8.05
CA ILE A 127 9.35 13.32 -8.40
C ILE A 127 9.29 13.96 -9.77
N ALA A 128 8.75 13.27 -10.78
CA ALA A 128 8.56 13.81 -12.13
C ALA A 128 7.69 15.06 -12.14
N LYS A 129 6.64 15.11 -11.31
CA LYS A 129 5.77 16.27 -11.16
C LYS A 129 6.53 17.46 -10.58
N VAL A 130 7.33 17.25 -9.54
CA VAL A 130 8.21 18.28 -8.97
C VAL A 130 9.16 18.79 -10.04
N THR A 131 9.84 17.89 -10.74
CA THR A 131 10.83 18.22 -11.76
C THR A 131 10.23 19.07 -12.89
N ARG A 132 9.06 18.70 -13.42
CA ARG A 132 8.37 19.49 -14.46
C ARG A 132 8.02 20.90 -13.99
N LYS A 133 7.52 21.06 -12.76
CA LYS A 133 7.21 22.39 -12.21
C LYS A 133 8.45 23.23 -11.98
N LEU A 134 9.57 22.59 -11.60
CA LEU A 134 10.87 23.25 -11.49
C LEU A 134 11.37 23.77 -12.83
N VAL A 135 11.29 22.94 -13.87
CA VAL A 135 11.65 23.35 -15.23
C VAL A 135 10.82 24.55 -15.66
N THR A 136 9.51 24.52 -15.42
CA THR A 136 8.62 25.67 -15.72
C THR A 136 9.01 26.91 -14.92
N GLU A 137 9.30 26.78 -13.62
CA GLU A 137 9.72 27.90 -12.77
C GLU A 137 11.04 28.50 -13.25
N ILE A 138 12.00 27.68 -13.64
CA ILE A 138 13.29 28.12 -14.18
C ILE A 138 13.09 28.85 -15.51
N ALA A 139 12.31 28.29 -16.43
CA ALA A 139 12.02 28.89 -17.72
C ALA A 139 11.33 30.25 -17.58
N LEU A 140 10.34 30.35 -16.68
CA LEU A 140 9.66 31.63 -16.39
C LEU A 140 10.63 32.69 -15.83
N ARG A 141 11.53 32.27 -14.91
CA ARG A 141 12.54 33.21 -14.38
C ARG A 141 13.49 33.70 -15.45
N GLU A 142 13.86 32.87 -16.42
CA GLU A 142 14.72 33.25 -17.55
C GLU A 142 14.01 34.15 -18.55
N THR A 143 12.69 34.02 -18.72
CA THR A 143 11.89 34.80 -19.68
C THR A 143 11.54 36.20 -19.14
N VAL A 144 11.39 36.36 -17.84
CA VAL A 144 10.98 37.65 -17.21
C VAL A 144 12.16 38.61 -17.03
N LEU A 145 13.41 38.19 -17.29
CA LEU A 145 14.56 39.11 -17.23
C LEU A 145 14.55 40.06 -18.43
N PRO A 146 14.59 41.41 -18.22
CA PRO A 146 14.60 42.37 -19.32
C PRO A 146 15.85 42.15 -20.17
N LYS A 147 15.64 42.13 -21.50
CA LYS A 147 16.72 42.12 -22.50
C LYS A 147 17.56 43.39 -22.30
N GLY A 148 18.70 43.32 -21.63
CA GLY A 148 19.61 44.44 -21.43
C GLY A 148 20.05 44.70 -19.99
N GLY A 149 19.47 44.08 -19.00
CA GLY A 149 19.93 44.18 -17.63
C GLY A 149 21.15 43.27 -17.37
N ARG A 150 22.17 43.75 -16.62
CA ARG A 150 23.26 42.93 -16.12
C ARG A 150 22.65 41.68 -15.52
N ARG A 151 22.93 40.49 -16.12
CA ARG A 151 22.61 39.18 -15.55
C ARG A 151 23.14 39.17 -14.10
N ARG A 152 22.29 39.43 -13.13
CA ARG A 152 22.60 39.03 -11.78
C ARG A 152 22.72 37.53 -11.84
N LYS A 153 23.95 37.05 -11.62
CA LYS A 153 24.24 35.62 -11.38
C LYS A 153 23.40 35.13 -10.19
N GLN A 154 22.13 34.81 -10.43
CA GLN A 154 21.38 33.98 -9.51
C GLN A 154 21.77 32.52 -9.80
N ASP A 155 23.11 32.28 -9.68
CA ASP A 155 23.74 30.98 -9.90
C ASP A 155 23.55 30.02 -8.70
N GLY A 156 22.59 30.25 -7.83
CA GLY A 156 22.28 29.35 -6.72
C GLY A 156 21.37 28.22 -7.17
N ALA A 157 21.79 26.99 -6.94
CA ALA A 157 20.91 25.83 -7.10
C ALA A 157 19.60 26.03 -6.32
N ILE A 158 18.46 25.76 -6.96
CA ILE A 158 17.16 25.75 -6.28
C ILE A 158 17.18 24.63 -5.27
N ARG A 159 16.98 24.95 -4.00
CA ARG A 159 16.95 23.97 -2.91
C ARG A 159 15.50 23.59 -2.60
N ILE A 160 15.21 22.30 -2.73
CA ILE A 160 13.92 21.73 -2.36
C ILE A 160 14.07 21.10 -0.98
N SER A 161 13.31 21.60 -0.03
CA SER A 161 13.22 21.08 1.35
C SER A 161 11.80 20.63 1.64
N SER A 162 11.58 19.94 2.74
CA SER A 162 10.25 19.55 3.24
C SER A 162 9.24 20.70 3.17
N LYS A 163 9.60 21.90 3.60
CA LYS A 163 8.74 23.08 3.59
C LYS A 163 8.33 23.55 2.19
N SER A 164 9.08 23.18 1.17
CA SER A 164 8.82 23.60 -0.21
C SER A 164 8.07 22.55 -1.05
N ILE A 165 7.96 21.32 -0.58
CA ILE A 165 7.30 20.24 -1.33
C ILE A 165 5.84 20.56 -1.62
N GLU A 166 5.12 21.13 -0.66
CA GLU A 166 3.71 21.46 -0.80
C GLU A 166 3.46 22.45 -1.96
N LYS A 167 4.38 23.38 -2.19
CA LYS A 167 4.35 24.29 -3.37
C LYS A 167 4.28 23.51 -4.69
N TYR A 168 4.99 22.39 -4.78
CA TYR A 168 5.08 21.61 -6.04
C TYR A 168 4.05 20.49 -6.11
N ASN A 169 3.75 19.81 -5.01
CA ASN A 169 2.87 18.66 -5.01
C ASN A 169 1.44 18.93 -4.53
N GLY A 170 1.21 20.11 -3.92
CA GLY A 170 -0.06 20.49 -3.32
C GLY A 170 -0.20 19.95 -1.92
N VAL A 171 -1.41 19.97 -1.37
CA VAL A 171 -1.72 19.52 -0.02
C VAL A 171 -1.32 18.05 0.19
N GLN A 172 -0.82 17.74 1.36
CA GLN A 172 -0.49 16.37 1.77
C GLN A 172 -1.73 15.47 1.65
N ARG A 173 -1.53 14.29 1.05
CA ARG A 173 -2.62 13.32 0.80
C ARG A 173 -2.77 12.32 1.92
N PHE A 174 -1.65 12.00 2.57
CA PHE A 174 -1.61 10.97 3.62
C PHE A 174 -1.04 11.55 4.90
N LYS A 175 -1.65 11.20 6.01
CA LYS A 175 -1.09 11.42 7.35
C LYS A 175 -0.21 10.22 7.69
N HIS A 176 1.03 10.43 8.04
CA HIS A 176 1.97 9.37 8.35
C HIS A 176 2.36 9.43 9.83
N GLY A 177 2.17 8.32 10.54
CA GLY A 177 2.80 8.08 11.84
C GLY A 177 2.38 9.02 12.98
N LEU A 178 1.28 9.72 12.85
CA LEU A 178 0.75 10.51 13.96
C LEU A 178 -0.16 9.62 14.82
N ALA A 179 0.42 8.96 15.82
CA ALA A 179 -0.35 8.64 17.01
C ALA A 179 -0.87 9.96 17.59
N ASP A 180 -2.11 9.98 18.06
CA ASP A 180 -2.61 11.15 18.76
C ASP A 180 -1.65 11.48 19.90
N ALA A 181 -1.22 12.74 19.98
CA ALA A 181 -0.24 13.20 20.97
C ALA A 181 -0.83 13.24 22.39
N GLU A 182 -2.13 13.08 22.53
CA GLU A 182 -2.85 13.11 23.80
C GLU A 182 -3.49 11.75 24.08
N ASP A 183 -3.29 11.27 25.30
CA ASP A 183 -3.97 10.08 25.80
C ASP A 183 -5.48 10.35 25.91
N ARG A 184 -6.29 9.51 25.28
CA ARG A 184 -7.75 9.59 25.32
C ARG A 184 -8.32 8.33 25.92
N VAL A 185 -9.25 8.50 26.85
CA VAL A 185 -10.04 7.37 27.38
C VAL A 185 -10.88 6.77 26.26
N GLY A 186 -10.82 5.46 26.12
CA GLY A 186 -11.57 4.73 25.09
C GLY A 186 -10.93 4.75 23.70
N VAL A 187 -9.67 5.21 23.58
CA VAL A 187 -8.92 5.17 22.31
C VAL A 187 -7.63 4.38 22.49
N VAL A 188 -7.43 3.39 21.63
CA VAL A 188 -6.21 2.57 21.58
C VAL A 188 -5.62 2.62 20.19
N THR A 189 -4.31 2.84 20.10
CA THR A 189 -3.58 2.77 18.84
C THR A 189 -3.06 1.36 18.62
N GLY A 190 -3.63 0.66 17.66
CA GLY A 190 -3.17 -0.64 17.18
C GLY A 190 -2.20 -0.50 16.01
N LEU A 191 -1.56 -1.60 15.67
CA LEU A 191 -0.70 -1.72 14.50
C LEU A 191 -1.40 -2.59 13.46
N ALA A 192 -1.54 -2.08 12.24
CA ALA A 192 -2.03 -2.82 11.10
C ALA A 192 -0.89 -3.06 10.11
N TRP A 193 -0.83 -4.26 9.56
CA TRP A 193 0.03 -4.56 8.43
C TRP A 193 -0.78 -4.42 7.14
N THR A 194 -0.24 -3.70 6.16
CA THR A 194 -0.84 -3.52 4.85
C THR A 194 0.15 -3.91 3.76
N GLN A 195 -0.31 -4.10 2.53
CA GLN A 195 0.58 -4.37 1.39
C GLN A 195 1.62 -3.26 1.16
N VAL A 196 1.41 -2.09 1.72
CA VAL A 196 2.29 -0.92 1.57
C VAL A 196 3.14 -0.63 2.80
N GLY A 197 3.04 -1.46 3.84
CA GLY A 197 3.80 -1.35 5.09
C GLY A 197 2.92 -1.34 6.33
N GLY A 198 3.52 -1.05 7.48
CA GLY A 198 2.82 -0.91 8.76
C GLY A 198 2.07 0.42 8.84
N GLU A 199 0.87 0.39 9.40
CA GLU A 199 0.04 1.58 9.66
C GLU A 199 -0.46 1.58 11.10
N LEU A 200 -0.70 2.78 11.61
CA LEU A 200 -1.38 2.97 12.89
C LEU A 200 -2.89 2.90 12.67
N LEU A 201 -3.55 2.12 13.49
CA LEU A 201 -4.99 1.93 13.46
C LEU A 201 -5.58 2.37 14.79
N ASN A 202 -6.32 3.47 14.81
CA ASN A 202 -7.02 3.87 16.02
C ASN A 202 -8.27 3.01 16.20
N ILE A 203 -8.46 2.54 17.41
CA ILE A 203 -9.64 1.79 17.84
C ILE A 203 -10.30 2.64 18.92
N GLU A 204 -11.53 3.03 18.67
CA GLU A 204 -12.30 3.89 19.56
C GLU A 204 -13.43 3.08 20.19
N ALA A 205 -13.55 3.13 21.49
CA ALA A 205 -14.64 2.49 22.22
C ALA A 205 -15.35 3.50 23.12
N VAL A 206 -16.66 3.51 23.10
CA VAL A 206 -17.48 4.34 23.96
C VAL A 206 -18.64 3.54 24.53
N ALA A 207 -18.92 3.72 25.80
CA ALA A 207 -20.10 3.19 26.46
C ALA A 207 -21.12 4.32 26.65
N VAL A 208 -22.37 4.07 26.30
CA VAL A 208 -23.50 4.99 26.45
C VAL A 208 -24.65 4.28 27.17
N SER A 209 -25.46 4.99 27.89
CA SER A 209 -26.67 4.41 28.54
C SER A 209 -27.49 3.65 27.50
N GLY A 210 -27.86 2.42 27.80
CA GLY A 210 -28.52 1.54 26.83
C GLY A 210 -29.07 0.27 27.45
N LYS A 211 -29.07 -0.82 26.70
CA LYS A 211 -29.66 -2.12 27.09
C LYS A 211 -28.67 -3.28 26.79
N GLY A 212 -27.37 -3.02 26.87
CA GLY A 212 -26.34 -4.05 26.64
C GLY A 212 -26.06 -4.37 25.17
N LYS A 213 -26.40 -3.47 24.23
CA LYS A 213 -26.11 -3.69 22.80
C LYS A 213 -24.65 -3.49 22.49
N GLN A 214 -24.14 -4.31 21.58
CA GLN A 214 -22.81 -4.16 21.00
C GLN A 214 -22.94 -3.58 19.58
N ILE A 215 -22.35 -2.43 19.34
CA ILE A 215 -22.36 -1.74 18.06
C ILE A 215 -20.93 -1.75 17.53
N ARG A 216 -20.74 -2.13 16.27
CA ARG A 216 -19.44 -2.22 15.61
C ARG A 216 -19.50 -1.48 14.30
N THR A 217 -18.54 -0.60 14.06
CA THR A 217 -18.46 0.17 12.81
C THR A 217 -17.01 0.31 12.34
N GLY A 218 -16.80 0.54 11.03
CA GLY A 218 -15.47 0.74 10.46
C GLY A 218 -15.12 -0.23 9.34
N SER A 219 -16.11 -0.87 8.69
CA SER A 219 -15.89 -1.86 7.61
C SER A 219 -15.01 -3.03 8.05
N LEU A 220 -15.40 -3.65 9.18
CA LEU A 220 -14.67 -4.74 9.83
C LEU A 220 -15.07 -6.08 9.23
N GLY A 221 -14.08 -6.90 8.87
CA GLY A 221 -14.27 -8.28 8.49
C GLY A 221 -14.61 -9.20 9.69
N ASP A 222 -14.90 -10.45 9.39
CA ASP A 222 -15.44 -11.40 10.38
C ASP A 222 -14.46 -11.64 11.53
N VAL A 223 -13.16 -11.76 11.26
CA VAL A 223 -12.13 -12.01 12.30
C VAL A 223 -12.06 -10.85 13.29
N MET A 224 -12.14 -9.60 12.81
CA MET A 224 -12.13 -8.44 13.69
C MET A 224 -13.42 -8.31 14.47
N GLN A 225 -14.57 -8.67 13.90
CA GLN A 225 -15.86 -8.68 14.60
C GLN A 225 -15.89 -9.71 15.73
N GLU A 226 -15.35 -10.92 15.49
CA GLU A 226 -15.17 -11.95 16.51
C GLU A 226 -14.19 -11.48 17.59
N SER A 227 -13.11 -10.83 17.24
CA SER A 227 -12.13 -10.28 18.18
C SER A 227 -12.77 -9.26 19.14
N ILE A 228 -13.62 -8.37 18.67
CA ILE A 228 -14.36 -7.42 19.51
C ILE A 228 -15.30 -8.19 20.48
N GLN A 229 -15.98 -9.20 20.00
CA GLN A 229 -16.87 -10.00 20.82
C GLN A 229 -16.11 -10.76 21.92
N ALA A 230 -14.97 -11.36 21.58
CA ALA A 230 -14.08 -12.03 22.52
C ALA A 230 -13.52 -11.02 23.56
N ALA A 231 -13.07 -9.83 23.13
CA ALA A 231 -12.55 -8.79 24.01
C ALA A 231 -13.62 -8.34 25.03
N LEU A 232 -14.84 -8.09 24.61
CA LEU A 232 -15.94 -7.74 25.51
C LEU A 232 -16.24 -8.87 26.50
N THR A 233 -16.18 -10.13 26.08
CA THR A 233 -16.35 -11.28 26.97
C THR A 233 -15.22 -11.34 28.01
N VAL A 234 -13.99 -11.08 27.62
CA VAL A 234 -12.84 -11.03 28.54
C VAL A 234 -13.00 -9.88 29.55
N VAL A 235 -13.41 -8.68 29.11
CA VAL A 235 -13.63 -7.55 30.02
C VAL A 235 -14.77 -7.86 31.00
N ARG A 236 -15.88 -8.43 30.55
CA ARG A 236 -17.00 -8.88 31.41
C ARG A 236 -16.54 -9.91 32.44
N SER A 237 -15.75 -10.90 32.02
CA SER A 237 -15.24 -11.94 32.93
C SER A 237 -14.30 -11.40 34.00
N ARG A 238 -13.69 -10.25 33.75
CA ARG A 238 -12.75 -9.58 34.65
C ARG A 238 -13.34 -8.33 35.33
N SER A 239 -14.64 -8.11 35.23
CA SER A 239 -15.32 -6.90 35.74
C SER A 239 -14.98 -6.60 37.20
N GLU A 240 -14.98 -7.60 38.06
CA GLU A 240 -14.64 -7.45 39.47
C GLU A 240 -13.21 -6.93 39.67
N SER A 241 -12.23 -7.51 38.98
CA SER A 241 -10.82 -7.11 39.08
C SER A 241 -10.55 -5.73 38.46
N LEU A 242 -11.40 -5.29 37.53
CA LEU A 242 -11.33 -4.00 36.88
C LEU A 242 -12.16 -2.92 37.58
N GLY A 243 -12.88 -3.28 38.66
CA GLY A 243 -13.75 -2.35 39.39
C GLY A 243 -14.98 -1.92 38.60
N ILE A 244 -15.44 -2.75 37.65
CA ILE A 244 -16.62 -2.51 36.84
C ILE A 244 -17.84 -3.19 37.50
N ASP A 245 -18.93 -2.44 37.65
CA ASP A 245 -20.20 -2.99 38.19
C ASP A 245 -20.70 -4.16 37.32
N LEU A 246 -21.20 -5.20 37.96
CA LEU A 246 -21.70 -6.39 37.25
C LEU A 246 -22.84 -6.08 36.29
N ASN A 247 -23.67 -5.09 36.59
CA ASN A 247 -24.80 -4.67 35.79
C ASN A 247 -24.41 -3.65 34.69
N TYR A 248 -23.15 -3.16 34.71
CA TYR A 248 -22.71 -2.10 33.80
C TYR A 248 -23.01 -2.41 32.34
N PHE A 249 -22.71 -3.63 31.89
CA PHE A 249 -22.92 -4.03 30.50
C PHE A 249 -24.37 -4.31 30.13
N ASP A 250 -25.27 -4.40 31.10
CA ASP A 250 -26.70 -4.58 30.87
C ASP A 250 -27.42 -3.23 30.78
N GLU A 251 -26.82 -2.20 31.38
CA GLU A 251 -27.32 -0.82 31.40
C GLU A 251 -26.62 0.10 30.40
N HIS A 252 -25.56 -0.39 29.71
CA HIS A 252 -24.84 0.41 28.75
C HIS A 252 -24.68 -0.33 27.42
N ASP A 253 -24.88 0.38 26.32
CA ASP A 253 -24.51 -0.06 24.98
C ASP A 253 -23.03 0.30 24.75
N VAL A 254 -22.26 -0.64 24.20
CA VAL A 254 -20.85 -0.44 23.86
C VAL A 254 -20.68 -0.32 22.36
N HIS A 255 -20.14 0.80 21.91
CA HIS A 255 -19.84 1.03 20.51
C HIS A 255 -18.34 1.03 20.29
N VAL A 256 -17.86 0.11 19.46
CA VAL A 256 -16.47 0.04 18.99
C VAL A 256 -16.44 0.53 17.54
N HIS A 257 -15.61 1.53 17.30
CA HIS A 257 -15.40 2.14 15.98
C HIS A 257 -13.93 2.07 15.58
N VAL A 258 -13.69 1.64 14.34
CA VAL A 258 -12.35 1.70 13.74
C VAL A 258 -12.45 2.66 12.54
N PRO A 259 -11.84 3.85 12.61
CA PRO A 259 -11.90 4.87 11.57
C PRO A 259 -11.47 4.37 10.19
N GLU A 260 -11.68 5.18 9.14
CA GLU A 260 -11.42 4.86 7.74
C GLU A 260 -12.33 3.75 7.17
N GLY A 261 -13.65 3.91 7.34
CA GLY A 261 -14.65 2.93 6.89
C GLY A 261 -14.65 2.61 5.37
N ALA A 262 -14.00 3.41 4.55
CA ALA A 262 -13.83 3.14 3.12
C ALA A 262 -12.84 2.00 2.81
N THR A 263 -11.98 1.64 3.77
CA THR A 263 -11.00 0.56 3.62
C THR A 263 -11.45 -0.65 4.44
N PRO A 264 -11.75 -1.79 3.81
CA PRO A 264 -12.05 -3.02 4.53
C PRO A 264 -10.87 -3.43 5.41
N LYS A 265 -11.16 -3.80 6.66
CA LYS A 265 -10.16 -4.19 7.66
C LYS A 265 -10.49 -5.56 8.20
N ASP A 266 -9.52 -6.46 8.15
CA ASP A 266 -9.62 -7.77 8.77
C ASP A 266 -8.24 -8.29 9.19
N GLY A 267 -8.20 -9.13 10.20
CA GLY A 267 -6.98 -9.78 10.64
C GLY A 267 -6.93 -10.07 12.14
N PRO A 268 -6.19 -11.11 12.55
CA PRO A 268 -6.14 -11.56 13.95
C PRO A 268 -5.27 -10.69 14.86
N SER A 269 -4.37 -9.87 14.29
CA SER A 269 -3.39 -9.10 15.07
C SER A 269 -3.99 -7.94 15.86
N ALA A 270 -5.18 -7.49 15.53
CA ALA A 270 -5.86 -6.39 16.22
C ALA A 270 -6.53 -6.81 17.55
N GLY A 271 -6.66 -8.09 17.81
CA GLY A 271 -7.42 -8.63 18.96
C GLY A 271 -6.98 -8.11 20.33
N ILE A 272 -5.68 -7.86 20.53
CA ILE A 272 -5.17 -7.34 21.81
C ILE A 272 -5.45 -5.84 21.98
N GLY A 273 -5.65 -5.11 20.90
CA GLY A 273 -5.99 -3.69 20.91
C GLY A 273 -7.50 -3.43 21.04
N MET A 274 -8.31 -4.45 20.75
CA MET A 274 -9.76 -4.41 20.86
C MET A 274 -10.20 -4.56 22.32
#